data_c4f971a76117303a4232d89e13eb850c
#
_entry.id   c4f971a76117303a4232d89e13eb850c
#
_cell.length_a   1.000
_cell.length_b   1.000
_cell.length_c   1.000
_cell.angle_alpha   90.00
_cell.angle_beta   90.00
_cell.angle_gamma   90.00
#
_symmetry.space_group_name_H-M   'P 1'
#
loop_
_entity.id
_entity.type
_entity.pdbx_description
1 polymer ?
#
loop_
_entity_poly.entity_id
_entity_poly.type
_entity_poly.pdbx_seq_one_letter_code
_entity_poly.pdbx_strand_id
1 'polypeptide(L)'
;MHKRLILPILITLALPLVFQSTPTEILKLKTFDALVKEQQPSGNFVILNISESDVRERGGFPFPRRDLAQIQVDLINEGAIGVGWSMSFSEADRFGGDDVFAQALSFAPSVLAMFETPNGQYPQTVGTVIKGNEVGGIPTQGIVENIDVLKEQSYQGIATAPVDIDNLVRRIPLLMKTPNGWTPSFGTEILKALTGTKSYIITTNDNGIQEIAVRHLPPIATDNFGRKWISWVDTPQTTLEEMKVAGKFVIIGTTANGIMPQIATPVGLL
;
A
#
# COMPACT_ATOMS: atom_id res chain seq x y z
N MET A 1 -3.54 57.02 -7.40
CA MET A 1 -3.75 56.43 -6.05
C MET A 1 -3.58 54.91 -5.96
N HIS A 2 -3.65 54.15 -7.05
CA HIS A 2 -3.66 52.68 -7.02
C HIS A 2 -2.27 51.98 -6.86
N LYS A 3 -1.17 52.59 -7.23
CA LYS A 3 0.16 51.93 -7.14
C LYS A 3 0.68 51.67 -5.71
N ARG A 4 0.19 52.43 -4.71
CA ARG A 4 0.62 52.30 -3.31
C ARG A 4 -0.06 51.11 -2.59
N LEU A 5 -1.16 50.56 -3.13
CA LEU A 5 -1.88 49.45 -2.59
C LEU A 5 -1.42 48.09 -3.18
N ILE A 6 -0.76 48.09 -4.32
CA ILE A 6 -0.33 46.86 -5.00
C ILE A 6 0.76 46.13 -4.19
N LEU A 7 1.71 46.84 -3.62
CA LEU A 7 2.80 46.25 -2.86
C LEU A 7 2.31 45.51 -1.56
N PRO A 8 1.49 46.16 -0.70
CA PRO A 8 0.94 45.46 0.46
C PRO A 8 0.03 44.27 0.09
N ILE A 9 -0.74 44.38 -1.00
CA ILE A 9 -1.54 43.24 -1.50
C ILE A 9 -0.66 42.08 -1.94
N LEU A 10 0.42 42.37 -2.70
CA LEU A 10 1.39 41.33 -3.11
C LEU A 10 2.13 40.72 -1.92
N ILE A 11 2.49 41.53 -0.91
CA ILE A 11 3.09 41.00 0.34
C ILE A 11 2.09 40.12 1.09
N THR A 12 0.84 40.54 1.24
CA THR A 12 -0.19 39.76 1.92
C THR A 12 -0.50 38.45 1.19
N LEU A 13 -0.44 38.44 -0.14
CA LEU A 13 -0.58 37.24 -0.96
C LEU A 13 0.66 36.33 -0.92
N ALA A 14 1.86 36.91 -0.78
CA ALA A 14 3.11 36.17 -0.70
C ALA A 14 3.44 35.66 0.72
N LEU A 15 2.94 36.33 1.76
CA LEU A 15 3.18 35.95 3.16
C LEU A 15 2.79 34.48 3.46
N PRO A 16 1.62 33.99 3.03
CA PRO A 16 1.27 32.59 3.21
C PRO A 16 2.16 31.59 2.47
N LEU A 17 2.81 31.99 1.38
CA LEU A 17 3.76 31.14 0.64
C LEU A 17 5.10 31.02 1.36
N VAL A 18 5.47 32.02 2.17
CA VAL A 18 6.72 32.05 2.94
C VAL A 18 6.55 31.42 4.33
N PHE A 19 5.39 31.61 4.96
CA PHE A 19 5.09 31.01 6.24
C PHE A 19 4.32 29.71 6.03
N GLN A 20 4.94 28.60 6.37
CA GLN A 20 4.29 27.28 6.40
C GLN A 20 3.23 27.26 7.50
N SER A 21 2.02 27.64 7.16
CA SER A 21 0.86 27.57 8.06
C SER A 21 -0.08 26.44 7.62
N THR A 22 -0.82 25.86 8.54
CA THR A 22 -1.79 24.80 8.24
C THR A 22 -2.73 25.15 7.07
N PRO A 23 -3.33 26.37 6.97
CA PRO A 23 -4.19 26.72 5.85
C PRO A 23 -3.46 26.76 4.50
N THR A 24 -2.21 27.21 4.48
CA THR A 24 -1.43 27.26 3.24
C THR A 24 -1.01 25.88 2.76
N GLU A 25 -0.67 24.98 3.66
CA GLU A 25 -0.37 23.60 3.31
C GLU A 25 -1.61 22.88 2.77
N ILE A 26 -2.77 23.06 3.40
CA ILE A 26 -4.04 22.52 2.89
C ILE A 26 -4.38 23.07 1.51
N LEU A 27 -4.19 24.39 1.28
CA LEU A 27 -4.44 25.00 -0.03
C LEU A 27 -3.51 24.43 -1.10
N LYS A 28 -2.22 24.22 -0.77
CA LYS A 28 -1.24 23.60 -1.65
C LYS A 28 -1.63 22.17 -2.01
N LEU A 29 -2.04 21.36 -1.02
CA LEU A 29 -2.49 19.99 -1.23
C LEU A 29 -3.73 19.93 -2.12
N LYS A 30 -4.74 20.77 -1.87
CA LYS A 30 -5.95 20.87 -2.71
C LYS A 30 -5.66 21.37 -4.13
N THR A 31 -4.71 22.28 -4.27
CA THR A 31 -4.27 22.73 -5.61
C THR A 31 -3.58 21.60 -6.36
N PHE A 32 -2.76 20.82 -5.66
CA PHE A 32 -2.16 19.61 -6.23
C PHE A 32 -3.21 18.61 -6.69
N ASP A 33 -4.24 18.32 -5.86
CA ASP A 33 -5.34 17.41 -6.21
C ASP A 33 -6.05 17.84 -7.51
N ALA A 34 -6.28 19.16 -7.66
CA ALA A 34 -6.93 19.71 -8.86
C ALA A 34 -6.05 19.63 -10.12
N LEU A 35 -4.73 19.48 -9.97
CA LEU A 35 -3.77 19.41 -11.09
C LEU A 35 -3.39 17.97 -11.43
N VAL A 36 -3.56 17.04 -10.52
CA VAL A 36 -3.26 15.62 -10.77
C VAL A 36 -4.26 15.07 -11.76
N LYS A 37 -3.72 14.52 -12.86
CA LYS A 37 -4.53 13.84 -13.85
C LYS A 37 -4.60 12.35 -13.54
N GLU A 38 -5.79 11.78 -13.70
CA GLU A 38 -5.97 10.35 -13.70
C GLU A 38 -5.08 9.71 -14.78
N GLN A 39 -4.44 8.61 -14.41
CA GLN A 39 -3.56 7.86 -15.30
C GLN A 39 -4.27 6.62 -15.84
N GLN A 40 -3.84 6.15 -16.99
CA GLN A 40 -4.34 4.90 -17.53
C GLN A 40 -3.76 3.71 -16.75
N PRO A 41 -4.57 2.66 -16.51
CA PRO A 41 -4.09 1.46 -15.84
C PRO A 41 -3.02 0.76 -16.69
N SER A 42 -2.01 0.19 -16.03
CA SER A 42 -0.94 -0.56 -16.68
C SER A 42 -1.41 -1.86 -17.35
N GLY A 43 -2.59 -2.36 -16.99
CA GLY A 43 -3.11 -3.65 -17.42
C GLY A 43 -2.50 -4.87 -16.70
N ASN A 44 -1.49 -4.66 -15.85
CA ASN A 44 -0.80 -5.75 -15.14
C ASN A 44 -1.49 -6.16 -13.84
N PHE A 45 -2.41 -5.34 -13.35
CA PHE A 45 -3.12 -5.55 -12.09
C PHE A 45 -4.62 -5.64 -12.31
N VAL A 46 -5.28 -6.41 -11.46
CA VAL A 46 -6.73 -6.49 -11.36
C VAL A 46 -7.13 -6.60 -9.89
N ILE A 47 -8.22 -5.97 -9.50
CA ILE A 47 -8.78 -6.09 -8.16
C ILE A 47 -9.86 -7.18 -8.19
N LEU A 48 -9.68 -8.24 -7.40
CA LEU A 48 -10.75 -9.17 -7.09
C LEU A 48 -11.55 -8.60 -5.93
N ASN A 49 -12.77 -8.19 -6.22
CA ASN A 49 -13.65 -7.60 -5.22
C ASN A 49 -14.54 -8.67 -4.58
N ILE A 50 -14.40 -8.87 -3.27
CA ILE A 50 -15.32 -9.67 -2.47
C ILE A 50 -16.51 -8.80 -2.09
N SER A 51 -17.66 -9.11 -2.61
CA SER A 51 -18.90 -8.33 -2.44
C SER A 51 -19.66 -8.74 -1.19
N GLU A 52 -20.67 -7.94 -0.83
CA GLU A 52 -21.63 -8.26 0.24
C GLU A 52 -22.42 -9.55 -0.01
N SER A 53 -22.71 -9.88 -1.29
CA SER A 53 -23.35 -11.14 -1.67
C SER A 53 -22.42 -12.32 -1.42
N ASP A 54 -21.15 -12.23 -1.79
CA ASP A 54 -20.16 -13.28 -1.56
C ASP A 54 -20.03 -13.59 -0.07
N VAL A 55 -20.02 -12.54 0.76
CA VAL A 55 -19.96 -12.69 2.23
C VAL A 55 -21.18 -13.43 2.77
N ARG A 56 -22.38 -13.09 2.30
CA ARG A 56 -23.61 -13.78 2.72
C ARG A 56 -23.68 -15.23 2.28
N GLU A 57 -23.33 -15.50 1.02
CA GLU A 57 -23.38 -16.85 0.44
C GLU A 57 -22.40 -17.80 1.13
N ARG A 58 -21.27 -17.27 1.61
CA ARG A 58 -20.25 -18.05 2.33
C ARG A 58 -20.43 -18.08 3.84
N GLY A 59 -21.58 -17.59 4.35
CA GLY A 59 -21.93 -17.69 5.77
C GLY A 59 -21.31 -16.62 6.67
N GLY A 60 -20.83 -15.53 6.12
CA GLY A 60 -20.29 -14.39 6.85
C GLY A 60 -18.76 -14.26 6.77
N PHE A 61 -18.24 -13.15 7.30
CA PHE A 61 -16.80 -12.88 7.38
C PHE A 61 -16.33 -13.00 8.84
N PRO A 62 -15.11 -13.46 9.13
CA PRO A 62 -14.07 -13.91 8.20
C PRO A 62 -14.36 -15.30 7.60
N PHE A 63 -13.96 -15.48 6.33
CA PHE A 63 -14.05 -16.78 5.69
C PHE A 63 -13.10 -17.80 6.33
N PRO A 64 -13.47 -19.11 6.39
CA PRO A 64 -12.55 -20.16 6.77
C PRO A 64 -11.30 -20.15 5.87
N ARG A 65 -10.13 -20.45 6.42
CA ARG A 65 -8.87 -20.49 5.65
C ARG A 65 -8.92 -21.47 4.47
N ARG A 66 -9.68 -22.52 4.57
CA ARG A 66 -9.88 -23.48 3.46
C ARG A 66 -10.57 -22.85 2.25
N ASP A 67 -11.52 -21.94 2.50
CA ASP A 67 -12.20 -21.22 1.41
C ASP A 67 -11.25 -20.21 0.76
N LEU A 68 -10.42 -19.53 1.57
CA LEU A 68 -9.38 -18.63 1.06
C LEU A 68 -8.32 -19.41 0.26
N ALA A 69 -7.94 -20.60 0.71
CA ALA A 69 -7.04 -21.49 -0.02
C ALA A 69 -7.63 -21.89 -1.39
N GLN A 70 -8.92 -22.20 -1.44
CA GLN A 70 -9.60 -22.55 -2.69
C GLN A 70 -9.60 -21.33 -3.63
N ILE A 71 -9.94 -20.14 -3.15
CA ILE A 71 -9.87 -18.88 -3.96
C ILE A 71 -8.45 -18.67 -4.51
N GLN A 72 -7.43 -18.87 -3.68
CA GLN A 72 -6.03 -18.74 -4.11
C GLN A 72 -5.72 -19.72 -5.25
N VAL A 73 -6.11 -20.99 -5.11
CA VAL A 73 -5.87 -22.02 -6.12
C VAL A 73 -6.64 -21.73 -7.41
N ASP A 74 -7.89 -21.32 -7.30
CA ASP A 74 -8.73 -20.99 -8.45
C ASP A 74 -8.13 -19.82 -9.25
N LEU A 75 -7.66 -18.76 -8.58
CA LEU A 75 -6.98 -17.63 -9.23
C LEU A 75 -5.72 -18.07 -9.98
N ILE A 76 -4.92 -18.95 -9.40
CA ILE A 76 -3.71 -19.47 -10.06
C ILE A 76 -4.08 -20.34 -11.26
N ASN A 77 -5.11 -21.18 -11.15
CA ASN A 77 -5.61 -22.01 -12.25
C ASN A 77 -6.15 -21.15 -13.40
N GLU A 78 -6.76 -20.00 -13.10
CA GLU A 78 -7.23 -19.01 -14.09
C GLU A 78 -6.08 -18.13 -14.63
N GLY A 79 -4.83 -18.44 -14.27
CA GLY A 79 -3.63 -17.82 -14.83
C GLY A 79 -3.17 -16.54 -14.16
N ALA A 80 -3.56 -16.26 -12.92
CA ALA A 80 -2.96 -15.19 -12.13
C ALA A 80 -1.46 -15.43 -11.92
N ILE A 81 -0.64 -14.39 -12.07
CA ILE A 81 0.83 -14.47 -11.90
C ILE A 81 1.28 -14.25 -10.46
N GLY A 82 0.36 -13.88 -9.58
CA GLY A 82 0.57 -13.69 -8.15
C GLY A 82 -0.67 -13.08 -7.52
N VAL A 83 -0.75 -13.14 -6.19
CA VAL A 83 -1.93 -12.70 -5.43
C VAL A 83 -1.50 -11.87 -4.22
N GLY A 84 -2.13 -10.71 -4.04
CA GLY A 84 -1.99 -9.85 -2.88
C GLY A 84 -3.28 -9.83 -2.06
N TRP A 85 -3.22 -10.28 -0.81
CA TRP A 85 -4.33 -10.23 0.11
C TRP A 85 -4.26 -8.93 0.92
N SER A 86 -5.16 -7.99 0.67
CA SER A 86 -5.20 -6.70 1.38
C SER A 86 -5.78 -6.81 2.80
N MET A 87 -5.67 -7.98 3.40
CA MET A 87 -6.12 -8.27 4.76
C MET A 87 -5.03 -9.00 5.55
N SER A 88 -5.08 -8.91 6.89
CA SER A 88 -4.15 -9.59 7.79
C SER A 88 -4.80 -10.81 8.42
N PHE A 89 -3.94 -11.76 8.76
CA PHE A 89 -4.31 -13.06 9.33
C PHE A 89 -3.53 -13.27 10.63
N SER A 90 -3.86 -12.48 11.65
CA SER A 90 -3.13 -12.40 12.90
C SER A 90 -3.47 -13.47 13.91
N GLU A 91 -4.56 -14.22 13.68
CA GLU A 91 -5.02 -15.28 14.55
C GLU A 91 -5.20 -16.57 13.76
N ALA A 92 -5.00 -17.69 14.45
CA ALA A 92 -5.24 -19.01 13.88
C ALA A 92 -6.72 -19.18 13.49
N ASP A 93 -6.95 -19.92 12.41
CA ASP A 93 -8.31 -20.22 11.96
C ASP A 93 -9.02 -21.14 12.96
N ARG A 94 -10.13 -20.67 13.50
CA ARG A 94 -10.99 -21.45 14.42
C ARG A 94 -11.54 -22.74 13.81
N PHE A 95 -11.57 -22.84 12.47
CA PHE A 95 -12.05 -24.02 11.75
C PHE A 95 -10.90 -24.95 11.31
N GLY A 96 -9.65 -24.53 11.52
CA GLY A 96 -8.45 -25.26 11.11
C GLY A 96 -8.29 -25.28 9.59
N GLY A 97 -7.35 -24.59 9.06
CA GLY A 97 -7.15 -24.47 7.61
C GLY A 97 -5.91 -23.67 7.28
N ASP A 98 -5.19 -23.20 8.30
CA ASP A 98 -4.01 -22.36 8.12
C ASP A 98 -2.92 -23.06 7.29
N ASP A 99 -2.65 -24.35 7.53
CA ASP A 99 -1.68 -25.13 6.75
C ASP A 99 -2.11 -25.27 5.27
N VAL A 100 -3.40 -25.47 5.02
CA VAL A 100 -3.95 -25.58 3.66
C VAL A 100 -3.82 -24.25 2.93
N PHE A 101 -4.11 -23.14 3.61
CA PHE A 101 -3.95 -21.81 3.03
C PHE A 101 -2.48 -21.47 2.83
N ALA A 102 -1.60 -21.79 3.78
CA ALA A 102 -0.15 -21.63 3.63
C ALA A 102 0.38 -22.38 2.40
N GLN A 103 -0.06 -23.63 2.20
CA GLN A 103 0.30 -24.39 1.01
C GLN A 103 -0.21 -23.72 -0.27
N ALA A 104 -1.44 -23.22 -0.30
CA ALA A 104 -1.99 -22.52 -1.46
C ALA A 104 -1.21 -21.22 -1.77
N LEU A 105 -0.78 -20.46 -0.75
CA LEU A 105 0.06 -19.26 -0.92
C LEU A 105 1.40 -19.56 -1.57
N SER A 106 1.96 -20.75 -1.39
CA SER A 106 3.26 -21.15 -1.97
C SER A 106 3.22 -21.43 -3.48
N PHE A 107 2.04 -21.55 -4.09
CA PHE A 107 1.91 -21.91 -5.52
C PHE A 107 2.26 -20.75 -6.46
N ALA A 108 2.21 -19.51 -5.98
CA ALA A 108 2.61 -18.33 -6.73
C ALA A 108 3.10 -17.23 -5.78
N PRO A 109 3.79 -16.17 -6.28
CA PRO A 109 4.15 -15.02 -5.47
C PRO A 109 2.93 -14.45 -4.75
N SER A 110 2.85 -14.64 -3.44
CA SER A 110 1.72 -14.21 -2.60
C SER A 110 2.18 -13.19 -1.58
N VAL A 111 1.43 -12.10 -1.43
CA VAL A 111 1.73 -11.01 -0.50
C VAL A 111 0.56 -10.83 0.47
N LEU A 112 0.83 -10.86 1.76
CA LEU A 112 -0.16 -10.59 2.80
C LEU A 112 0.02 -9.18 3.37
N ALA A 113 -1.08 -8.50 3.62
CA ALA A 113 -1.05 -7.20 4.27
C ALA A 113 -0.75 -7.33 5.78
N MET A 114 -0.06 -6.32 6.30
CA MET A 114 0.10 -6.05 7.71
C MET A 114 -0.43 -4.64 7.99
N PHE A 115 -0.95 -4.40 9.18
CA PHE A 115 -1.49 -3.09 9.55
C PHE A 115 -0.78 -2.54 10.77
N GLU A 116 -0.54 -1.23 10.77
CA GLU A 116 0.05 -0.56 11.92
C GLU A 116 -0.91 -0.53 13.12
N THR A 117 -0.34 -0.69 14.29
CA THR A 117 -1.03 -0.52 15.57
C THR A 117 -0.08 0.04 16.62
N PRO A 118 -0.53 0.94 17.51
CA PRO A 118 0.35 1.56 18.50
C PRO A 118 1.05 0.59 19.47
N ASN A 119 0.48 -0.58 19.67
CA ASN A 119 1.03 -1.59 20.59
C ASN A 119 1.49 -2.86 19.85
N GLY A 120 1.78 -2.73 18.55
CA GLY A 120 2.19 -3.86 17.71
C GLY A 120 3.63 -4.29 17.92
N GLN A 121 3.96 -5.40 17.29
CA GLN A 121 5.33 -5.90 17.20
C GLN A 121 6.05 -5.22 16.02
N TYR A 122 7.37 -5.16 16.06
CA TYR A 122 8.12 -4.75 14.89
C TYR A 122 8.32 -5.94 13.97
N PRO A 123 7.97 -5.81 12.68
CA PRO A 123 8.10 -6.92 11.73
C PRO A 123 9.57 -7.25 11.49
N GLN A 124 9.78 -8.43 10.90
CA GLN A 124 11.09 -8.76 10.34
C GLN A 124 11.46 -7.75 9.26
N THR A 125 12.69 -7.27 9.35
CA THR A 125 13.22 -6.31 8.38
C THR A 125 13.67 -7.01 7.11
N VAL A 126 13.56 -6.30 6.00
CA VAL A 126 14.07 -6.78 4.70
C VAL A 126 15.48 -6.27 4.45
N GLY A 127 16.23 -7.00 3.63
CA GLY A 127 17.53 -6.55 3.20
C GLY A 127 17.45 -5.22 2.46
N THR A 128 18.28 -4.26 2.86
CA THR A 128 18.39 -2.95 2.22
C THR A 128 19.84 -2.60 1.94
N VAL A 129 20.10 -1.96 0.80
CA VAL A 129 21.39 -1.36 0.44
C VAL A 129 21.18 0.15 0.39
N ILE A 130 21.87 0.89 1.25
CA ILE A 130 21.80 2.35 1.29
C ILE A 130 22.96 2.91 0.48
N LYS A 131 22.65 3.75 -0.53
CA LYS A 131 23.61 4.54 -1.31
C LYS A 131 23.54 5.98 -0.85
N GLY A 132 24.56 6.44 -0.18
CA GLY A 132 24.64 7.75 0.47
C GLY A 132 24.63 7.65 1.99
N ASN A 133 24.26 8.73 2.66
CA ASN A 133 24.19 8.77 4.13
C ASN A 133 22.93 8.04 4.64
N GLU A 134 23.03 7.38 5.79
CA GLU A 134 21.85 6.87 6.43
C GLU A 134 20.99 8.03 6.92
N VAL A 135 19.75 8.08 6.46
CA VAL A 135 18.78 9.12 6.80
C VAL A 135 17.53 8.52 7.42
N GLY A 136 16.74 9.34 8.05
CA GLY A 136 15.42 8.96 8.56
C GLY A 136 14.47 8.59 7.41
N GLY A 137 13.44 7.80 7.73
CA GLY A 137 12.26 7.53 6.91
C GLY A 137 11.03 7.71 7.76
N ILE A 138 9.88 7.31 7.27
CA ILE A 138 8.66 7.26 8.07
C ILE A 138 8.79 6.10 9.07
N PRO A 139 8.76 6.38 10.39
CA PRO A 139 8.80 5.33 11.39
C PRO A 139 7.46 4.59 11.45
N THR A 140 7.48 3.28 11.64
CA THR A 140 6.29 2.54 12.05
C THR A 140 6.22 2.45 13.57
N GLN A 141 5.00 2.52 14.11
CA GLN A 141 4.74 2.39 15.56
C GLN A 141 4.70 0.92 16.02
N GLY A 142 4.65 0.01 15.08
CA GLY A 142 4.45 -1.41 15.28
C GLY A 142 3.34 -1.91 14.37
N ILE A 143 3.20 -3.22 14.26
CA ILE A 143 2.22 -3.84 13.36
C ILE A 143 1.51 -5.01 14.04
N VAL A 144 0.36 -5.36 13.47
CA VAL A 144 -0.26 -6.68 13.63
C VAL A 144 0.33 -7.59 12.55
N GLU A 145 1.09 -8.60 12.96
CA GLU A 145 1.68 -9.59 12.06
C GLU A 145 0.68 -10.69 11.68
N ASN A 146 0.92 -11.31 10.55
CA ASN A 146 0.27 -12.57 10.19
C ASN A 146 0.87 -13.73 11.01
N ILE A 147 0.13 -14.84 11.18
CA ILE A 147 0.63 -16.02 11.88
C ILE A 147 1.81 -16.66 11.15
N ASP A 148 2.71 -17.30 11.89
CA ASP A 148 4.00 -17.79 11.37
C ASP A 148 3.85 -18.73 10.18
N VAL A 149 2.94 -19.69 10.23
CA VAL A 149 2.72 -20.64 9.14
C VAL A 149 2.38 -19.99 7.80
N LEU A 150 1.70 -18.83 7.81
CA LEU A 150 1.40 -18.07 6.60
C LEU A 150 2.58 -17.17 6.19
N LYS A 151 3.29 -16.58 7.16
CA LYS A 151 4.50 -15.76 6.90
C LYS A 151 5.59 -16.53 6.19
N GLU A 152 5.77 -17.80 6.53
CA GLU A 152 6.79 -18.67 5.93
C GLU A 152 6.54 -18.96 4.44
N GLN A 153 5.29 -18.84 3.98
CA GLN A 153 4.88 -19.16 2.61
C GLN A 153 4.50 -17.94 1.78
N SER A 154 4.70 -16.73 2.32
CA SER A 154 4.28 -15.50 1.66
C SER A 154 5.21 -14.32 1.97
N TYR A 155 5.09 -13.28 1.18
CA TYR A 155 5.70 -11.99 1.43
C TYR A 155 4.80 -11.15 2.34
N GLN A 156 5.39 -10.18 3.06
CA GLN A 156 4.67 -9.37 4.04
C GLN A 156 4.87 -7.88 3.77
N GLY A 157 3.80 -7.10 3.67
CA GLY A 157 3.89 -5.66 3.43
C GLY A 157 2.89 -4.83 4.22
N ILE A 158 3.31 -3.66 4.70
CA ILE A 158 2.47 -2.75 5.47
C ILE A 158 1.46 -2.07 4.55
N ALA A 159 0.16 -2.26 4.81
CA ALA A 159 -0.93 -1.67 4.03
C ALA A 159 -1.48 -0.36 4.63
N THR A 160 -0.94 0.07 5.76
CA THR A 160 -1.30 1.36 6.35
C THR A 160 -0.60 2.50 5.61
N ALA A 161 -1.33 3.57 5.33
CA ALA A 161 -0.80 4.79 4.75
C ALA A 161 -1.03 5.98 5.69
N PRO A 162 0.01 6.80 5.97
CA PRO A 162 -0.16 8.00 6.77
C PRO A 162 -1.04 9.01 6.03
N VAL A 163 -1.92 9.66 6.78
CA VAL A 163 -2.75 10.75 6.26
C VAL A 163 -1.97 12.07 6.22
N ASP A 164 -2.32 12.94 5.29
CA ASP A 164 -1.86 14.33 5.26
C ASP A 164 -2.61 15.16 6.33
N ILE A 165 -2.24 16.44 6.47
CA ILE A 165 -2.76 17.36 7.49
C ILE A 165 -4.27 17.58 7.43
N ASP A 166 -4.90 17.28 6.30
CA ASP A 166 -6.34 17.37 6.07
C ASP A 166 -7.06 16.00 6.11
N ASN A 167 -6.40 15.00 6.69
CA ASN A 167 -6.87 13.62 6.85
C ASN A 167 -7.12 12.87 5.53
N LEU A 168 -6.54 13.30 4.42
CA LEU A 168 -6.58 12.55 3.17
C LEU A 168 -5.27 11.79 2.94
N VAL A 169 -5.37 10.60 2.36
CA VAL A 169 -4.22 9.83 1.91
C VAL A 169 -3.87 10.23 0.48
N ARG A 170 -2.65 10.75 0.26
CA ARG A 170 -2.11 11.12 -1.07
C ARG A 170 -0.77 10.50 -1.35
N ARG A 171 -0.07 10.10 -0.32
CA ARG A 171 1.31 9.61 -0.40
C ARG A 171 1.44 8.34 0.42
N ILE A 172 2.18 7.38 -0.11
CA ILE A 172 2.50 6.14 0.60
C ILE A 172 4.01 6.05 0.81
N PRO A 173 4.49 5.66 1.99
CA PRO A 173 5.87 5.28 2.17
C PRO A 173 6.13 4.00 1.37
N LEU A 174 7.22 3.96 0.60
CA LEU A 174 7.61 2.72 -0.09
C LEU A 174 8.25 1.74 0.90
N LEU A 175 9.03 2.26 1.83
CA LEU A 175 9.60 1.52 2.95
C LEU A 175 9.36 2.32 4.24
N MET A 176 9.08 1.63 5.34
CA MET A 176 8.93 2.20 6.67
C MET A 176 10.10 1.81 7.56
N LYS A 177 10.54 2.75 8.40
CA LYS A 177 11.67 2.55 9.32
C LYS A 177 11.19 1.86 10.59
N THR A 178 11.90 0.81 11.00
CA THR A 178 11.77 0.18 12.30
C THR A 178 13.06 0.38 13.11
N PRO A 179 13.10 0.13 14.41
CA PRO A 179 14.34 0.16 15.18
C PRO A 179 15.42 -0.78 14.64
N ASN A 180 15.02 -1.85 13.95
CA ASN A 180 15.91 -2.92 13.49
C ASN A 180 16.25 -2.83 11.99
N GLY A 181 15.67 -1.88 11.25
CA GLY A 181 15.88 -1.73 9.79
C GLY A 181 14.64 -1.23 9.05
N TRP A 182 14.38 -1.80 7.88
CA TRP A 182 13.32 -1.33 6.98
C TRP A 182 12.29 -2.42 6.71
N THR A 183 11.04 -2.03 6.59
CA THR A 183 9.92 -2.90 6.22
C THR A 183 9.18 -2.31 5.04
N PRO A 184 8.84 -3.08 4.01
CA PRO A 184 8.16 -2.57 2.82
C PRO A 184 6.68 -2.29 3.06
N SER A 185 6.15 -1.34 2.30
CA SER A 185 4.71 -1.25 2.11
C SER A 185 4.19 -2.40 1.24
N PHE A 186 2.90 -2.68 1.35
CA PHE A 186 2.24 -3.77 0.63
C PHE A 186 2.48 -3.70 -0.89
N GLY A 187 2.29 -2.52 -1.50
CA GLY A 187 2.54 -2.35 -2.93
C GLY A 187 4.01 -2.51 -3.32
N THR A 188 4.94 -2.07 -2.49
CA THR A 188 6.38 -2.22 -2.76
C THR A 188 6.81 -3.68 -2.63
N GLU A 189 6.23 -4.42 -1.68
CA GLU A 189 6.50 -5.85 -1.52
C GLU A 189 5.94 -6.67 -2.69
N ILE A 190 4.80 -6.29 -3.28
CA ILE A 190 4.30 -6.89 -4.53
C ILE A 190 5.35 -6.79 -5.65
N LEU A 191 5.95 -5.61 -5.83
CA LEU A 191 6.99 -5.43 -6.84
C LEU A 191 8.21 -6.34 -6.59
N LYS A 192 8.61 -6.50 -5.32
CA LYS A 192 9.71 -7.40 -4.95
C LYS A 192 9.35 -8.86 -5.20
N ALA A 193 8.14 -9.27 -4.84
CA ALA A 193 7.65 -10.64 -5.04
C ALA A 193 7.64 -11.01 -6.53
N LEU A 194 7.17 -10.10 -7.39
CA LEU A 194 7.14 -10.30 -8.85
C LEU A 194 8.55 -10.40 -9.48
N THR A 195 9.55 -9.74 -8.90
CA THR A 195 10.92 -9.77 -9.43
C THR A 195 11.80 -10.86 -8.81
N GLY A 196 11.33 -11.53 -7.75
CA GLY A 196 12.09 -12.55 -7.01
C GLY A 196 13.34 -12.00 -6.32
N THR A 197 13.45 -10.68 -6.13
CA THR A 197 14.60 -10.05 -5.49
C THR A 197 14.50 -10.15 -3.96
N LYS A 198 15.68 -10.05 -3.28
CA LYS A 198 15.74 -10.21 -1.82
C LYS A 198 15.95 -8.89 -1.06
N SER A 199 16.25 -7.80 -1.77
CA SER A 199 16.64 -6.54 -1.14
C SER A 199 16.16 -5.33 -1.93
N TYR A 200 16.06 -4.22 -1.21
CA TYR A 200 15.78 -2.89 -1.75
C TYR A 200 17.06 -2.06 -1.81
N ILE A 201 17.07 -1.08 -2.70
CA ILE A 201 18.12 -0.06 -2.76
C ILE A 201 17.49 1.27 -2.39
N ILE A 202 18.06 1.96 -1.41
CA ILE A 202 17.65 3.29 -0.97
C ILE A 202 18.76 4.25 -1.36
N THR A 203 18.47 5.19 -2.24
CA THR A 203 19.41 6.27 -2.61
C THR A 203 19.07 7.52 -1.81
N THR A 204 20.07 8.12 -1.17
CA THR A 204 19.92 9.27 -0.27
C THR A 204 20.91 10.38 -0.62
N ASN A 205 20.57 11.60 -0.20
CA ASN A 205 21.47 12.74 -0.16
C ASN A 205 21.33 13.48 1.20
N ASP A 206 21.92 14.66 1.32
CA ASP A 206 21.89 15.46 2.55
C ASP A 206 20.47 15.92 2.95
N ASN A 207 19.50 15.90 2.03
CA ASN A 207 18.11 16.28 2.30
C ASN A 207 17.20 15.09 2.66
N GLY A 208 17.68 13.85 2.51
CA GLY A 208 16.91 12.64 2.81
C GLY A 208 16.88 11.63 1.67
N ILE A 209 15.85 10.77 1.66
CA ILE A 209 15.65 9.74 0.65
C ILE A 209 15.28 10.42 -0.68
N GLN A 210 15.87 9.97 -1.78
CA GLN A 210 15.59 10.48 -3.11
C GLN A 210 14.83 9.49 -3.97
N GLU A 211 15.20 8.22 -3.86
CA GLU A 211 14.57 7.15 -4.61
C GLU A 211 14.71 5.81 -3.88
N ILE A 212 13.80 4.92 -4.18
CA ILE A 212 13.82 3.54 -3.73
C ILE A 212 13.69 2.64 -4.97
N ALA A 213 14.55 1.63 -5.05
CA ALA A 213 14.57 0.71 -6.18
C ALA A 213 14.40 -0.74 -5.73
N VAL A 214 13.63 -1.48 -6.51
CA VAL A 214 13.59 -2.93 -6.54
C VAL A 214 14.44 -3.37 -7.72
N ARG A 215 15.32 -4.33 -7.53
CA ARG A 215 16.20 -4.81 -8.60
C ARG A 215 15.38 -5.23 -9.83
N HIS A 216 15.89 -4.94 -11.00
CA HIS A 216 15.25 -5.16 -12.31
C HIS A 216 14.06 -4.24 -12.63
N LEU A 217 13.70 -3.31 -11.75
CA LEU A 217 12.73 -2.27 -12.02
C LEU A 217 13.39 -0.89 -12.02
N PRO A 218 12.82 0.09 -12.74
CA PRO A 218 13.28 1.47 -12.65
C PRO A 218 13.18 2.00 -11.21
N PRO A 219 14.13 2.84 -10.75
CA PRO A 219 14.03 3.49 -9.46
C PRO A 219 12.75 4.35 -9.36
N ILE A 220 12.13 4.33 -8.20
CA ILE A 220 10.94 5.10 -7.91
C ILE A 220 11.36 6.36 -7.14
N ALA A 221 11.20 7.52 -7.76
CA ALA A 221 11.47 8.80 -7.10
C ALA A 221 10.47 9.04 -5.96
N THR A 222 10.99 9.53 -4.83
CA THR A 222 10.23 9.78 -3.61
C THR A 222 10.42 11.20 -3.10
N ASP A 223 9.63 11.60 -2.11
CA ASP A 223 10.00 12.74 -1.28
C ASP A 223 11.12 12.36 -0.29
N ASN A 224 11.63 13.36 0.45
CA ASN A 224 12.76 13.17 1.39
C ASN A 224 12.49 12.16 2.52
N PHE A 225 11.26 11.73 2.69
CA PHE A 225 10.83 10.73 3.66
C PHE A 225 10.62 9.33 3.06
N GLY A 226 10.86 9.17 1.77
CA GLY A 226 10.65 7.90 1.07
C GLY A 226 9.21 7.63 0.67
N ARG A 227 8.36 8.68 0.59
CA ARG A 227 6.96 8.56 0.17
C ARG A 227 6.80 8.84 -1.31
N LYS A 228 5.94 8.08 -1.95
CA LYS A 228 5.50 8.28 -3.33
C LYS A 228 4.09 8.88 -3.36
N TRP A 229 3.90 9.92 -4.17
CA TRP A 229 2.57 10.41 -4.50
C TRP A 229 1.80 9.34 -5.26
N ILE A 230 0.56 9.08 -4.83
CA ILE A 230 -0.31 8.11 -5.47
C ILE A 230 -0.76 8.65 -6.81
N SER A 231 -0.59 7.84 -7.86
CA SER A 231 -1.24 8.08 -9.14
C SER A 231 -2.58 7.36 -9.13
N TRP A 232 -3.65 8.12 -9.07
CA TRP A 232 -5.00 7.56 -9.07
C TRP A 232 -5.30 6.96 -10.44
N VAL A 233 -5.75 5.72 -10.43
CA VAL A 233 -5.99 4.90 -11.63
C VAL A 233 -7.26 4.12 -11.39
N ASP A 234 -8.18 4.13 -12.35
CA ASP A 234 -9.31 3.21 -12.35
C ASP A 234 -8.82 1.80 -12.70
N THR A 235 -8.46 1.04 -11.66
CA THR A 235 -7.94 -0.32 -11.83
C THR A 235 -9.07 -1.27 -12.18
N PRO A 236 -8.92 -2.09 -13.24
CA PRO A 236 -9.93 -3.09 -13.58
C PRO A 236 -10.30 -3.99 -12.42
N GLN A 237 -11.57 -4.29 -12.27
CA GLN A 237 -12.10 -5.17 -11.24
C GLN A 237 -12.66 -6.46 -11.84
N THR A 238 -12.67 -7.51 -11.03
CA THR A 238 -13.32 -8.79 -11.31
C THR A 238 -13.99 -9.33 -10.06
N THR A 239 -14.85 -10.29 -10.21
CA THR A 239 -15.58 -10.94 -9.10
C THR A 239 -15.11 -12.39 -8.92
N LEU A 240 -15.52 -13.02 -7.82
CA LEU A 240 -15.27 -14.45 -7.58
C LEU A 240 -15.91 -15.37 -8.64
N GLU A 241 -16.96 -14.91 -9.32
CA GLU A 241 -17.62 -15.64 -10.38
C GLU A 241 -16.89 -15.52 -11.71
N GLU A 242 -16.40 -14.31 -12.05
CA GLU A 242 -15.80 -14.04 -13.37
C GLU A 242 -14.33 -14.43 -13.46
N MET A 243 -13.55 -14.19 -12.42
CA MET A 243 -12.09 -14.43 -12.30
C MET A 243 -11.27 -14.08 -13.56
N LYS A 244 -11.50 -12.88 -14.12
CA LYS A 244 -10.75 -12.40 -15.32
C LYS A 244 -9.33 -11.94 -14.95
N VAL A 245 -8.45 -12.90 -14.66
CA VAL A 245 -7.14 -12.67 -14.00
C VAL A 245 -5.91 -13.11 -14.79
N ALA A 246 -6.10 -13.76 -15.94
CA ALA A 246 -5.01 -14.34 -16.72
C ALA A 246 -3.88 -13.34 -17.02
N GLY A 247 -2.64 -13.69 -16.67
CA GLY A 247 -1.45 -12.88 -16.87
C GLY A 247 -1.36 -11.64 -15.96
N LYS A 248 -2.22 -11.50 -14.93
CA LYS A 248 -2.26 -10.35 -14.05
C LYS A 248 -1.89 -10.71 -12.62
N PHE A 249 -1.36 -9.73 -11.89
CA PHE A 249 -1.29 -9.79 -10.44
C PHE A 249 -2.64 -9.38 -9.85
N VAL A 250 -3.21 -10.24 -9.01
CA VAL A 250 -4.54 -10.03 -8.42
C VAL A 250 -4.38 -9.41 -7.03
N ILE A 251 -5.08 -8.32 -6.76
CA ILE A 251 -5.19 -7.75 -5.42
C ILE A 251 -6.60 -8.06 -4.91
N ILE A 252 -6.68 -8.81 -3.82
CA ILE A 252 -7.97 -9.17 -3.21
C ILE A 252 -8.35 -8.08 -2.22
N GLY A 253 -9.48 -7.44 -2.47
CA GLY A 253 -10.10 -6.45 -1.62
C GLY A 253 -11.57 -6.77 -1.39
N THR A 254 -12.24 -5.95 -0.57
CA THR A 254 -13.66 -6.12 -0.31
C THR A 254 -14.36 -4.76 -0.27
N THR A 255 -15.54 -4.70 -0.87
CA THR A 255 -16.48 -3.58 -0.72
C THR A 255 -17.62 -3.91 0.24
N ALA A 256 -17.60 -5.09 0.86
CA ALA A 256 -18.60 -5.47 1.85
C ALA A 256 -18.50 -4.59 3.10
N ASN A 257 -19.66 -4.11 3.56
CA ASN A 257 -19.75 -3.15 4.65
C ASN A 257 -19.16 -3.68 5.98
N GLY A 258 -18.36 -2.85 6.65
CA GLY A 258 -17.84 -3.14 7.98
C GLY A 258 -16.67 -4.13 8.03
N ILE A 259 -16.16 -4.60 6.88
CA ILE A 259 -15.00 -5.51 6.84
C ILE A 259 -13.68 -4.75 6.83
N MET A 260 -13.59 -3.70 6.02
CA MET A 260 -12.41 -2.85 5.96
C MET A 260 -12.77 -1.38 6.24
N PRO A 261 -11.88 -0.63 6.90
CA PRO A 261 -12.09 0.80 7.08
C PRO A 261 -12.02 1.52 5.73
N GLN A 262 -12.94 2.46 5.51
CA GLN A 262 -12.87 3.34 4.36
C GLN A 262 -11.74 4.36 4.53
N ILE A 263 -10.99 4.60 3.48
CA ILE A 263 -9.88 5.54 3.44
C ILE A 263 -10.31 6.79 2.66
N ALA A 264 -10.18 7.95 3.29
CA ALA A 264 -10.46 9.22 2.63
C ALA A 264 -9.31 9.61 1.69
N THR A 265 -9.64 9.85 0.43
CA THR A 265 -8.67 10.20 -0.62
C THR A 265 -9.16 11.41 -1.43
N PRO A 266 -8.31 12.04 -2.24
CA PRO A 266 -8.71 13.13 -3.13
C PRO A 266 -9.79 12.76 -4.16
N VAL A 267 -9.91 11.47 -4.50
CA VAL A 267 -10.89 10.97 -5.48
C VAL A 267 -12.15 10.40 -4.82
N GLY A 268 -12.24 10.43 -3.49
CA GLY A 268 -13.38 9.94 -2.73
C GLY A 268 -13.00 8.98 -1.61
N LEU A 269 -13.99 8.30 -1.05
CA LEU A 269 -13.79 7.21 -0.09
C LEU A 269 -13.51 5.92 -0.88
N LEU A 270 -12.47 5.22 -0.48
CA LEU A 270 -12.07 3.94 -1.05
C LEU A 270 -12.11 2.86 0.03
#